data_76d8ee33a478ed75b1c80072156d8b48
#
_entry.id   76d8ee33a478ed75b1c80072156d8b48
#
_cell.length_a   1.000
_cell.length_b   1.000
_cell.length_c   1.000
_cell.angle_alpha   90.00
_cell.angle_beta   90.00
_cell.angle_gamma   90.00
#
_symmetry.space_group_name_H-M   'P 1'
#
loop_
_entity.id
_entity.type
_entity.pdbx_description
1 polymer ?
#
loop_
_entity_poly.entity_id
_entity_poly.type
_entity_poly.pdbx_seq_one_letter_code
_entity_poly.pdbx_strand_id
1 'polypeptide(L)'
;DKVQTFVFALLEPQRRKQRFVLYQLQLDEENAIPFAFKDITALKAAGYEQPPAAMYYVAGSGEIYCPAEESDDTLLKRLFADCRERLPEGCRGRPMAVSDVVELNHGAKRAYYYVSGQDQFRQVKFSPMLAKKEIPEKTQERF
;
A
#
# COMPACT_ATOMS: atom_id res chain seq x y z
N ASP A 1 22.06 -24.39 -27.63
CA ASP A 1 23.32 -24.71 -27.03
C ASP A 1 23.26 -24.52 -25.53
N LYS A 2 23.74 -25.51 -24.78
CA LYS A 2 23.72 -25.47 -23.31
C LYS A 2 24.50 -24.29 -22.71
N VAL A 3 25.60 -23.91 -23.34
CA VAL A 3 26.44 -22.79 -22.87
C VAL A 3 25.68 -21.47 -23.03
N GLN A 4 25.05 -21.26 -24.17
CA GLN A 4 24.25 -20.06 -24.40
C GLN A 4 23.08 -19.96 -23.43
N THR A 5 22.38 -21.07 -23.20
CA THR A 5 21.25 -21.11 -22.28
C THR A 5 21.72 -20.75 -20.87
N PHE A 6 22.87 -21.27 -20.45
CA PHE A 6 23.43 -20.97 -19.13
C PHE A 6 23.78 -19.48 -19.00
N VAL A 7 24.38 -18.89 -20.02
CA VAL A 7 24.75 -17.47 -20.02
C VAL A 7 23.49 -16.59 -19.94
N PHE A 8 22.43 -16.91 -20.68
CA PHE A 8 21.18 -16.18 -20.60
C PHE A 8 20.56 -16.26 -19.21
N ALA A 9 20.58 -17.43 -18.59
CA ALA A 9 20.04 -17.58 -17.23
C ALA A 9 20.80 -16.71 -16.23
N LEU A 10 22.12 -16.54 -16.39
CA LEU A 10 22.90 -15.67 -15.53
C LEU A 10 22.66 -14.19 -15.78
N LEU A 11 22.27 -13.82 -17.00
CA LEU A 11 22.04 -12.44 -17.37
C LEU A 11 20.60 -11.99 -17.10
N GLU A 12 19.66 -12.92 -16.91
CA GLU A 12 18.31 -12.55 -16.56
C GLU A 12 18.23 -11.95 -15.17
N PRO A 13 17.51 -10.83 -15.00
CA PRO A 13 17.34 -10.24 -13.68
C PRO A 13 16.63 -11.24 -12.76
N GLN A 14 17.12 -11.36 -11.55
CA GLN A 14 16.42 -12.12 -10.52
C GLN A 14 15.11 -11.42 -10.21
N ARG A 15 14.06 -12.20 -10.02
CA ARG A 15 12.75 -11.69 -9.65
C ARG A 15 12.36 -12.20 -8.27
N ARG A 16 11.62 -11.37 -7.56
CA ARG A 16 11.04 -11.76 -6.28
C ARG A 16 9.53 -11.55 -6.33
N LYS A 17 8.84 -12.30 -5.48
CA LYS A 17 7.42 -12.15 -5.27
C LYS A 17 7.23 -11.25 -4.05
N GLN A 18 6.67 -10.07 -4.26
CA GLN A 18 6.47 -9.10 -3.20
C GLN A 18 5.01 -9.09 -2.77
N ARG A 19 4.76 -9.41 -1.50
CA ARG A 19 3.42 -9.33 -0.94
C ARG A 19 3.15 -7.93 -0.43
N PHE A 20 1.92 -7.47 -0.59
CA PHE A 20 1.48 -6.19 -0.06
C PHE A 20 0.10 -6.30 0.55
N VAL A 21 -0.19 -5.39 1.47
CA VAL A 21 -1.53 -5.19 2.04
C VAL A 21 -1.86 -3.71 1.92
N LEU A 22 -3.06 -3.42 1.44
CA LEU A 22 -3.53 -2.05 1.30
C LEU A 22 -4.53 -1.74 2.39
N TYR A 23 -4.28 -0.66 3.12
CA TYR A 23 -5.17 -0.14 4.15
C TYR A 23 -5.74 1.19 3.70
N GLN A 24 -7.04 1.39 3.92
CA GLN A 24 -7.72 2.62 3.54
C GLN A 24 -8.50 3.19 4.71
N LEU A 25 -8.67 4.52 4.73
CA LEU A 25 -9.43 5.20 5.78
C LEU A 25 -10.90 4.87 5.72
N GLN A 26 -11.51 4.75 6.89
CA GLN A 26 -12.96 4.69 7.05
C GLN A 26 -13.52 6.10 6.82
N LEU A 27 -14.32 6.27 5.78
CA LEU A 27 -14.81 7.60 5.39
C LEU A 27 -15.86 8.18 6.32
N ASP A 28 -16.44 7.34 7.19
CA ASP A 28 -17.39 7.77 8.20
C ASP A 28 -16.75 8.20 9.53
N GLU A 29 -15.43 8.15 9.61
CA GLU A 29 -14.69 8.63 10.80
C GLU A 29 -14.49 10.13 10.74
N GLU A 30 -15.14 10.87 11.64
CA GLU A 30 -15.03 12.33 11.68
C GLU A 30 -13.59 12.79 11.87
N ASN A 31 -12.84 12.09 12.71
CA ASN A 31 -11.45 12.47 12.99
C ASN A 31 -10.51 12.24 11.81
N ALA A 32 -10.92 11.49 10.80
CA ALA A 32 -10.15 11.27 9.59
C ALA A 32 -10.35 12.40 8.56
N ILE A 33 -11.45 13.13 8.63
CA ILE A 33 -11.80 14.17 7.67
C ILE A 33 -10.66 15.17 7.42
N PRO A 34 -9.97 15.67 8.46
CA PRO A 34 -8.91 16.66 8.24
C PRO A 34 -7.75 16.17 7.35
N PHE A 35 -7.53 14.87 7.25
CA PHE A 35 -6.44 14.36 6.43
C PHE A 35 -6.86 13.33 5.37
N ALA A 36 -8.14 13.01 5.26
CA ALA A 36 -8.63 12.08 4.26
C ALA A 36 -8.31 12.60 2.85
N PHE A 37 -7.66 11.75 2.04
CA PHE A 37 -7.20 12.08 0.69
C PHE A 37 -6.19 13.23 0.64
N LYS A 38 -5.51 13.49 1.73
CA LYS A 38 -4.51 14.56 1.84
C LYS A 38 -3.15 13.99 2.21
N ASP A 39 -2.12 14.78 1.98
CA ASP A 39 -0.73 14.37 2.19
C ASP A 39 -0.35 14.23 3.67
N ILE A 40 0.90 13.81 3.89
CA ILE A 40 1.39 13.60 5.26
C ILE A 40 1.44 14.90 6.08
N THR A 41 1.55 16.05 5.43
CA THR A 41 1.51 17.34 6.12
C THR A 41 0.15 17.54 6.78
N ALA A 42 -0.93 17.21 6.08
CA ALA A 42 -2.28 17.29 6.64
C ALA A 42 -2.49 16.30 7.79
N LEU A 43 -1.92 15.10 7.69
CA LEU A 43 -1.96 14.11 8.76
C LEU A 43 -1.33 14.66 10.02
N LYS A 44 -0.14 15.25 9.92
CA LYS A 44 0.57 15.84 11.05
C LYS A 44 -0.14 17.06 11.61
N ALA A 45 -0.72 17.90 10.75
CA ALA A 45 -1.52 19.05 11.17
C ALA A 45 -2.77 18.64 11.94
N ALA A 46 -3.30 17.44 11.66
CA ALA A 46 -4.44 16.88 12.39
C ALA A 46 -4.04 16.31 13.76
N GLY A 47 -2.75 16.32 14.10
CA GLY A 47 -2.26 15.89 15.41
C GLY A 47 -1.72 14.46 15.42
N TYR A 48 -1.55 13.83 14.29
CA TYR A 48 -1.06 12.45 14.20
C TYR A 48 0.37 12.40 13.69
N GLU A 49 1.27 11.84 14.50
CA GLU A 49 2.64 11.57 14.07
C GLU A 49 2.68 10.36 13.13
N GLN A 50 1.77 9.43 13.33
CA GLN A 50 1.63 8.21 12.53
C GLN A 50 0.18 8.04 12.13
N PRO A 51 -0.11 7.36 11.00
CA PRO A 51 -1.49 7.10 10.62
C PRO A 51 -2.21 6.31 11.71
N PRO A 52 -3.40 6.77 12.15
CA PRO A 52 -4.15 6.09 13.21
C PRO A 52 -4.79 4.81 12.69
N ALA A 53 -4.14 3.68 12.92
CA ALA A 53 -4.54 2.39 12.35
C ALA A 53 -5.99 2.01 12.66
N ALA A 54 -6.52 2.41 13.82
CA ALA A 54 -7.91 2.11 14.18
C ALA A 54 -8.93 2.78 13.26
N MET A 55 -8.53 3.79 12.48
CA MET A 55 -9.39 4.45 11.50
C MET A 55 -9.27 3.84 10.11
N TYR A 56 -8.47 2.79 9.96
CA TYR A 56 -8.23 2.12 8.69
C TYR A 56 -8.88 0.75 8.67
N TYR A 57 -9.14 0.25 7.46
CA TYR A 57 -9.55 -1.13 7.23
C TYR A 57 -8.67 -1.74 6.15
N VAL A 58 -8.63 -3.08 6.10
CA VAL A 58 -7.92 -3.81 5.05
C VAL A 58 -8.74 -3.75 3.77
N ALA A 59 -8.27 -3.02 2.78
CA ALA A 59 -8.94 -2.93 1.48
C ALA A 59 -8.64 -4.13 0.59
N GLY A 60 -7.47 -4.74 0.79
CA GLY A 60 -7.09 -5.91 0.03
C GLY A 60 -5.62 -6.23 0.20
N SER A 61 -5.23 -7.37 -0.33
CA SER A 61 -3.84 -7.79 -0.35
C SER A 61 -3.56 -8.47 -1.68
N GLY A 62 -2.29 -8.59 -2.00
CA GLY A 62 -1.89 -9.22 -3.23
C GLY A 62 -0.41 -9.48 -3.29
N GLU A 63 0.02 -9.98 -4.44
CA GLU A 63 1.41 -10.26 -4.70
C GLU A 63 1.76 -9.73 -6.08
N ILE A 64 2.93 -9.14 -6.20
CA ILE A 64 3.46 -8.70 -7.49
C ILE A 64 4.86 -9.23 -7.66
N TYR A 65 5.21 -9.53 -8.88
CA TYR A 65 6.57 -9.91 -9.23
C TYR A 65 7.36 -8.66 -9.59
N CYS A 66 8.56 -8.55 -9.04
CA CYS A 66 9.43 -7.42 -9.30
C CYS A 66 10.89 -7.88 -9.35
N PRO A 67 11.79 -7.08 -9.94
CA PRO A 67 13.22 -7.36 -9.85
C PRO A 67 13.65 -7.49 -8.40
N ALA A 68 14.55 -8.44 -8.11
CA ALA A 68 14.95 -8.73 -6.74
C ALA A 68 15.52 -7.51 -6.00
N GLU A 69 16.17 -6.61 -6.72
CA GLU A 69 16.80 -5.42 -6.16
C GLU A 69 15.99 -4.14 -6.31
N GLU A 70 14.73 -4.25 -6.76
CA GLU A 70 13.87 -3.07 -6.90
C GLU A 70 13.63 -2.45 -5.53
N SER A 71 13.79 -1.12 -5.46
CA SER A 71 13.53 -0.38 -4.22
C SER A 71 12.04 -0.33 -3.92
N ASP A 72 11.70 -0.15 -2.64
CA ASP A 72 10.32 0.01 -2.23
C ASP A 72 9.67 1.22 -2.90
N ASP A 73 10.40 2.32 -3.05
CA ASP A 73 9.88 3.53 -3.69
C ASP A 73 9.45 3.27 -5.13
N THR A 74 10.30 2.60 -5.91
CA THR A 74 9.98 2.25 -7.30
C THR A 74 8.80 1.30 -7.37
N LEU A 75 8.76 0.31 -6.49
CA LEU A 75 7.67 -0.66 -6.41
C LEU A 75 6.35 0.03 -6.09
N LEU A 76 6.35 0.94 -5.10
CA LEU A 76 5.17 1.68 -4.68
C LEU A 76 4.62 2.58 -5.79
N LYS A 77 5.50 3.24 -6.54
CA LYS A 77 5.09 4.04 -7.69
C LYS A 77 4.37 3.21 -8.74
N ARG A 78 4.91 2.03 -9.02
CA ARG A 78 4.28 1.11 -9.97
C ARG A 78 2.95 0.57 -9.44
N LEU A 79 2.90 0.20 -8.16
CA LEU A 79 1.69 -0.27 -7.52
C LEU A 79 0.59 0.80 -7.56
N PHE A 80 0.95 2.05 -7.25
CA PHE A 80 0.01 3.16 -7.32
C PHE A 80 -0.52 3.38 -8.74
N ALA A 81 0.37 3.35 -9.74
CA ALA A 81 -0.02 3.50 -11.13
C ALA A 81 -1.01 2.43 -11.56
N ASP A 82 -0.82 1.19 -11.08
CA ASP A 82 -1.71 0.08 -11.43
C ASP A 82 -3.05 0.13 -10.68
N CYS A 83 -3.08 0.65 -9.47
CA CYS A 83 -4.24 0.58 -8.58
C CYS A 83 -5.01 1.89 -8.43
N ARG A 84 -4.55 2.98 -9.01
CA ARG A 84 -5.21 4.31 -8.87
C ARG A 84 -6.56 4.41 -9.57
N GLU A 85 -6.86 3.55 -10.52
CA GLU A 85 -8.15 3.54 -11.20
C GLU A 85 -9.05 2.45 -10.64
N ARG A 86 -8.47 1.31 -10.30
CA ARG A 86 -9.19 0.20 -9.67
C ARG A 86 -8.19 -0.71 -8.98
N LEU A 87 -8.65 -1.39 -7.93
CA LEU A 87 -7.86 -2.39 -7.24
C LEU A 87 -7.86 -3.72 -8.00
N PRO A 88 -6.85 -4.58 -7.74
CA PRO A 88 -6.84 -5.93 -8.30
C PRO A 88 -8.10 -6.71 -7.89
N GLU A 89 -8.46 -7.68 -8.72
CA GLU A 89 -9.55 -8.58 -8.44
C GLU A 89 -9.36 -9.25 -7.07
N GLY A 90 -10.43 -9.36 -6.30
CA GLY A 90 -10.39 -9.91 -4.94
C GLY A 90 -10.20 -8.86 -3.85
N CYS A 91 -9.80 -7.64 -4.20
CA CYS A 91 -9.76 -6.54 -3.27
C CYS A 91 -11.13 -5.85 -3.22
N ARG A 92 -11.48 -5.33 -2.03
CA ARG A 92 -12.81 -4.76 -1.79
C ARG A 92 -12.83 -3.26 -1.58
N GLY A 93 -11.66 -2.63 -1.55
CA GLY A 93 -11.57 -1.21 -1.27
C GLY A 93 -11.85 -0.33 -2.48
N ARG A 94 -11.68 0.97 -2.26
CA ARG A 94 -11.68 2.00 -3.30
C ARG A 94 -10.40 1.90 -4.13
N PRO A 95 -10.35 2.53 -5.31
CA PRO A 95 -9.07 2.75 -5.98
C PRO A 95 -8.04 3.38 -5.03
N MET A 96 -6.79 3.01 -5.20
CA MET A 96 -5.70 3.50 -4.35
C MET A 96 -5.56 5.02 -4.48
N ALA A 97 -5.44 5.69 -3.35
CA ALA A 97 -5.43 7.14 -3.29
C ALA A 97 -4.52 7.66 -2.18
N VAL A 98 -4.28 8.97 -2.20
CA VAL A 98 -3.58 9.65 -1.12
C VAL A 98 -4.29 9.40 0.20
N SER A 99 -3.55 9.25 1.26
CA SER A 99 -3.91 8.86 2.63
C SER A 99 -4.02 7.35 2.86
N ASP A 100 -3.95 6.53 1.83
CA ASP A 100 -3.86 5.08 1.99
C ASP A 100 -2.53 4.70 2.64
N VAL A 101 -2.49 3.52 3.25
CA VAL A 101 -1.26 2.94 3.81
C VAL A 101 -1.00 1.61 3.12
N VAL A 102 0.23 1.41 2.67
CA VAL A 102 0.66 0.17 2.03
C VAL A 102 1.66 -0.54 2.93
N GLU A 103 1.38 -1.79 3.21
CA GLU A 103 2.32 -2.68 3.89
C GLU A 103 3.09 -3.48 2.85
N LEU A 104 4.41 -3.47 2.94
CA LEU A 104 5.27 -4.34 2.14
C LEU A 104 5.91 -5.37 3.06
N ASN A 105 5.79 -6.64 2.67
CA ASN A 105 6.25 -7.76 3.46
C ASN A 105 7.67 -8.16 3.01
N HIS A 106 8.64 -7.97 3.89
CA HIS A 106 10.03 -8.34 3.63
C HIS A 106 10.45 -9.51 4.52
N GLY A 107 9.79 -10.65 4.34
CA GLY A 107 10.03 -11.82 5.19
C GLY A 107 9.54 -11.58 6.62
N ALA A 108 10.45 -11.58 7.59
CA ALA A 108 10.11 -11.35 8.99
C ALA A 108 9.81 -9.88 9.31
N LYS A 109 10.19 -8.97 8.42
CA LYS A 109 9.99 -7.53 8.62
C LYS A 109 8.87 -7.02 7.73
N ARG A 110 8.17 -6.00 8.21
CA ARG A 110 7.12 -5.31 7.47
C ARG A 110 7.42 -3.82 7.45
N ALA A 111 7.28 -3.22 6.29
CA ALA A 111 7.43 -1.79 6.12
C ALA A 111 6.09 -1.20 5.74
N TYR A 112 5.75 -0.03 6.29
CA TYR A 112 4.49 0.66 6.04
C TYR A 112 4.76 2.01 5.42
N TYR A 113 3.98 2.35 4.39
CA TYR A 113 4.15 3.60 3.66
C TYR A 113 2.83 4.32 3.55
N TYR A 114 2.83 5.59 3.94
CA TYR A 114 1.69 6.48 3.75
C TYR A 114 1.76 7.07 2.34
N VAL A 115 0.66 6.97 1.61
CA VAL A 115 0.58 7.53 0.26
C VAL A 115 0.35 9.02 0.38
N SER A 116 1.40 9.81 0.17
CA SER A 116 1.37 11.26 0.33
C SER A 116 1.14 12.00 -1.00
N GLY A 117 1.24 11.29 -2.11
CA GLY A 117 1.04 11.83 -3.46
C GLY A 117 1.27 10.73 -4.48
N GLN A 118 1.10 11.05 -5.78
CA GLN A 118 1.28 10.05 -6.84
C GLN A 118 2.67 9.43 -6.85
N ASP A 119 3.68 10.20 -6.53
CA ASP A 119 5.07 9.76 -6.51
C ASP A 119 5.71 9.94 -5.14
N GLN A 120 4.91 10.11 -4.09
CA GLN A 120 5.42 10.38 -2.76
C GLN A 120 4.87 9.37 -1.77
N PHE A 121 5.78 8.56 -1.24
CA PHE A 121 5.47 7.53 -0.25
C PHE A 121 6.37 7.77 0.95
N ARG A 122 5.76 7.92 2.12
CA ARG A 122 6.50 8.19 3.36
C ARG A 122 6.45 6.98 4.26
N GLN A 123 7.61 6.45 4.61
CA GLN A 123 7.67 5.36 5.55
C GLN A 123 7.14 5.81 6.90
N VAL A 124 6.23 5.02 7.47
CA VAL A 124 5.55 5.33 8.71
C VAL A 124 5.50 4.10 9.60
N LYS A 125 5.12 4.31 10.86
CA LYS A 125 4.77 3.22 11.75
C LYS A 125 3.27 3.01 11.70
N PHE A 126 2.85 1.76 11.73
CA PHE A 126 1.44 1.42 11.63
C PHE A 126 1.20 0.13 12.40
N SER A 127 0.11 0.09 13.16
CA SER A 127 -0.25 -1.08 13.98
C SER A 127 -1.36 -1.86 13.28
N PRO A 128 -1.01 -2.86 12.44
CA PRO A 128 -2.01 -3.54 11.62
C PRO A 128 -3.08 -4.27 12.42
N MET A 129 -2.78 -4.64 13.66
CA MET A 129 -3.74 -5.31 14.54
C MET A 129 -4.90 -4.42 14.92
N LEU A 130 -4.73 -3.09 14.88
CA LEU A 130 -5.79 -2.14 15.20
C LEU A 130 -6.67 -1.82 14.01
N ALA A 131 -6.22 -2.12 12.80
CA ALA A 131 -7.00 -1.90 11.60
C ALA A 131 -8.13 -2.92 11.50
N LYS A 132 -9.27 -2.51 10.97
CA LYS A 132 -10.39 -3.43 10.78
C LYS A 132 -10.11 -4.35 9.60
N LYS A 133 -10.44 -5.63 9.76
CA LYS A 133 -10.19 -6.65 8.74
C LYS A 133 -11.18 -6.60 7.59
N GLU A 134 -12.36 -6.03 7.83
CA GLU A 134 -13.41 -5.91 6.84
C GLU A 134 -13.81 -4.46 6.68
N ILE A 135 -14.35 -4.12 5.51
CA ILE A 135 -14.85 -2.78 5.25
C ILE A 135 -16.08 -2.56 6.11
N PRO A 136 -16.11 -1.50 6.97
CA PRO A 136 -17.29 -1.19 7.76
C PRO A 136 -18.50 -0.95 6.88
N GLU A 137 -19.67 -1.38 7.33
CA GLU A 137 -20.93 -1.31 6.56
C GLU A 137 -21.20 0.10 6.04
N LYS A 138 -21.06 1.11 6.89
CA LYS A 138 -21.27 2.51 6.49
C LYS A 138 -20.31 2.96 5.39
N THR A 139 -19.09 2.47 5.42
CA THR A 139 -18.09 2.79 4.39
C THR A 139 -18.45 2.10 3.08
N GLN A 140 -18.98 0.87 3.15
CA GLN A 140 -19.41 0.13 1.97
C GLN A 140 -20.53 0.85 1.21
N GLU A 141 -21.45 1.49 1.92
CA GLU A 141 -22.58 2.23 1.33
C GLU A 141 -22.11 3.41 0.47
N ARG A 142 -20.88 3.85 0.61
CA ARG A 142 -20.31 4.98 -0.13
C ARG A 142 -19.63 4.57 -1.43
N PHE A 143 -19.51 3.28 -1.64
CA PHE A 143 -18.92 2.73 -2.86
C PHE A 143 -20.01 2.39 -3.90
#